data_77b53be4bc68559d36aede42abbd39ab
#
_entry.id   77b53be4bc68559d36aede42abbd39ab
#
_cell.length_a   1.000
_cell.length_b   1.000
_cell.length_c   1.000
_cell.angle_alpha   90.00
_cell.angle_beta   90.00
_cell.angle_gamma   90.00
#
_symmetry.space_group_name_H-M   'P 1'
#
loop_
_entity.id
_entity.type
_entity.pdbx_description
1 polymer ?
#
loop_
_entity_poly.entity_id
_entity_poly.type
_entity_poly.pdbx_seq_one_letter_code
_entity_poly.pdbx_strand_id
1 'polypeptide(L)'
;HCLSVFIANGFFMNADEQEFSGLVKRHKGTIYSVCLMFADNQDEANDLMQEVLVRLWKGFGTFQGKGDEKGWVWRVAMNTCITQDAKKKHFTKVPVEENLLTSDTEDSKQMRMLHDRIHRLEPFDRAIVLLWLEDLSYEEIGQIVGISAKNVSVRLVRIKEQLKKFNG
;
A
#
# COMPACT_ATOMS: atom_id res chain seq x y z
N HIS A 1 2.29 15.67 11.40
CA HIS A 1 3.00 16.53 12.38
C HIS A 1 3.59 15.75 13.57
N CYS A 2 2.93 14.75 14.13
CA CYS A 2 3.49 13.97 15.25
C CYS A 2 4.69 13.09 14.87
N LEU A 3 4.75 12.52 13.66
CA LEU A 3 5.86 11.67 13.24
C LEU A 3 7.10 12.45 12.80
N SER A 4 6.94 13.67 12.30
CA SER A 4 8.08 14.56 11.98
C SER A 4 8.84 14.98 13.24
N VAL A 5 8.14 15.14 14.37
CA VAL A 5 8.75 15.47 15.67
C VAL A 5 9.48 14.26 16.26
N PHE A 6 8.98 13.03 16.00
CA PHE A 6 9.61 11.78 16.45
C PHE A 6 10.94 11.49 15.76
N ILE A 7 11.07 11.87 14.49
CA ILE A 7 12.29 11.63 13.68
C ILE A 7 13.35 12.73 13.89
N ALA A 8 12.95 13.95 14.31
CA ALA A 8 13.85 15.10 14.44
C ALA A 8 14.68 15.13 15.74
N ASN A 9 14.27 14.42 16.78
CA ASN A 9 14.95 14.45 18.10
C ASN A 9 15.73 13.16 18.37
N GLY A 10 16.77 12.88 17.57
CA GLY A 10 17.62 11.69 17.67
C GLY A 10 18.43 11.54 18.98
N PHE A 11 18.18 12.35 20.03
CA PHE A 11 18.99 12.35 21.23
C PHE A 11 18.43 11.51 22.40
N PHE A 12 17.18 11.02 22.33
CA PHE A 12 16.55 10.23 23.40
C PHE A 12 15.74 9.02 22.91
N MET A 13 16.02 8.49 21.70
CA MET A 13 15.35 7.30 21.22
C MET A 13 16.00 6.05 21.84
N ASN A 14 15.16 5.12 22.34
CA ASN A 14 15.65 3.80 22.75
C ASN A 14 16.04 2.95 21.52
N ALA A 15 16.70 1.79 21.74
CA ALA A 15 17.20 0.95 20.66
C ALA A 15 16.08 0.51 19.69
N ASP A 16 14.89 0.17 20.20
CA ASP A 16 13.75 -0.26 19.39
C ASP A 16 13.21 0.88 18.51
N GLU A 17 13.19 2.10 19.02
CA GLU A 17 12.79 3.29 18.26
C GLU A 17 13.79 3.59 17.14
N GLN A 18 15.08 3.42 17.37
CA GLN A 18 16.13 3.59 16.35
C GLN A 18 16.01 2.54 15.25
N GLU A 19 15.82 1.28 15.60
CA GLU A 19 15.63 0.19 14.65
C GLU A 19 14.34 0.40 13.83
N PHE A 20 13.25 0.76 14.46
CA PHE A 20 12.00 1.08 13.78
C PHE A 20 12.14 2.28 12.85
N SER A 21 12.81 3.34 13.28
CA SER A 21 13.11 4.49 12.41
C SER A 21 13.89 4.09 11.17
N GLY A 22 14.86 3.19 11.32
CA GLY A 22 15.62 2.60 10.21
C GLY A 22 14.73 1.82 9.24
N LEU A 23 13.84 0.98 9.77
CA LEU A 23 12.85 0.24 8.98
C LEU A 23 11.96 1.20 8.18
N VAL A 24 11.41 2.21 8.82
CA VAL A 24 10.57 3.20 8.15
C VAL A 24 11.33 3.92 7.03
N LYS A 25 12.57 4.33 7.26
CA LYS A 25 13.41 4.96 6.22
C LYS A 25 13.63 4.06 5.00
N ARG A 26 13.85 2.76 5.21
CA ARG A 26 14.05 1.78 4.13
C ARG A 26 12.79 1.55 3.28
N HIS A 27 11.61 1.55 3.91
CA HIS A 27 10.34 1.16 3.28
C HIS A 27 9.37 2.32 3.04
N LYS A 28 9.71 3.53 3.43
CA LYS A 28 8.85 4.72 3.35
C LYS A 28 8.24 4.92 1.95
N GLY A 29 9.06 4.84 0.90
CA GLY A 29 8.61 5.01 -0.48
C GLY A 29 7.61 3.94 -0.90
N THR A 30 7.88 2.69 -0.57
CA THR A 30 7.00 1.55 -0.84
C THR A 30 5.66 1.69 -0.13
N ILE A 31 5.67 1.99 1.18
CA ILE A 31 4.45 2.17 1.98
C ILE A 31 3.61 3.31 1.40
N TYR A 32 4.24 4.44 1.08
CA TYR A 32 3.54 5.60 0.54
C TYR A 32 2.93 5.32 -0.84
N SER A 33 3.65 4.62 -1.72
CA SER A 33 3.13 4.20 -3.04
C SER A 33 1.90 3.31 -2.90
N VAL A 34 1.90 2.38 -1.95
CA VAL A 34 0.70 1.57 -1.64
C VAL A 34 -0.45 2.46 -1.18
N CYS A 35 -0.20 3.36 -0.24
CA CYS A 35 -1.23 4.27 0.26
C CYS A 35 -1.84 5.14 -0.85
N LEU A 36 -1.02 5.67 -1.77
CA LEU A 36 -1.49 6.42 -2.94
C LEU A 36 -2.43 5.61 -3.83
N MET A 37 -2.17 4.32 -3.99
CA MET A 37 -2.99 3.44 -4.83
C MET A 37 -4.34 3.07 -4.20
N PHE A 38 -4.50 3.27 -2.90
CA PHE A 38 -5.76 3.04 -2.18
C PHE A 38 -6.49 4.33 -1.81
N ALA A 39 -5.83 5.47 -1.88
CA ALA A 39 -6.39 6.77 -1.53
C ALA A 39 -7.08 7.45 -2.70
N ASP A 40 -8.10 8.24 -2.42
CA ASP A 40 -8.80 9.08 -3.41
C ASP A 40 -8.13 10.45 -3.59
N ASN A 41 -7.33 10.87 -2.61
CA ASN A 41 -6.60 12.13 -2.61
C ASN A 41 -5.35 12.06 -1.73
N GLN A 42 -4.54 13.14 -1.77
CA GLN A 42 -3.28 13.24 -1.04
C GLN A 42 -3.47 13.19 0.50
N ASP A 43 -4.52 13.83 1.01
CA ASP A 43 -4.77 13.88 2.46
C ASP A 43 -5.11 12.49 2.99
N GLU A 44 -5.89 11.74 2.23
CA GLU A 44 -6.20 10.35 2.56
C GLU A 44 -4.97 9.43 2.46
N ALA A 45 -4.11 9.61 1.46
CA ALA A 45 -2.86 8.87 1.36
C ALA A 45 -1.98 9.11 2.60
N ASN A 46 -1.93 10.35 3.09
CA ASN A 46 -1.21 10.71 4.32
C ASN A 46 -1.83 10.04 5.56
N ASP A 47 -3.15 10.01 5.66
CA ASP A 47 -3.87 9.34 6.76
C ASP A 47 -3.63 7.83 6.75
N LEU A 48 -3.69 7.19 5.58
CA LEU A 48 -3.35 5.77 5.41
C LEU A 48 -1.90 5.49 5.81
N MET A 49 -0.97 6.35 5.40
CA MET A 49 0.45 6.24 5.77
C MET A 49 0.62 6.24 7.29
N GLN A 50 -0.05 7.17 7.99
CA GLN A 50 0.00 7.23 9.44
C GLN A 50 -0.57 5.98 10.10
N GLU A 51 -1.71 5.47 9.63
CA GLU A 51 -2.31 4.24 10.13
C GLU A 51 -1.41 3.02 9.93
N VAL A 52 -0.77 2.91 8.76
CA VAL A 52 0.22 1.85 8.49
C VAL A 52 1.39 1.93 9.46
N LEU A 53 1.95 3.12 9.67
CA LEU A 53 3.08 3.32 10.58
C LEU A 53 2.73 2.98 12.03
N VAL A 54 1.53 3.34 12.48
CA VAL A 54 1.04 2.96 13.83
C VAL A 54 0.94 1.45 13.97
N ARG A 55 0.43 0.75 12.96
CA ARG A 55 0.31 -0.71 12.99
C ARG A 55 1.66 -1.41 12.92
N LEU A 56 2.58 -0.90 12.09
CA LEU A 56 3.95 -1.37 12.06
C LEU A 56 4.62 -1.22 13.43
N TRP A 57 4.49 -0.08 14.07
CA TRP A 57 5.03 0.15 15.40
C TRP A 57 4.49 -0.82 16.43
N LYS A 58 3.17 -1.01 16.47
CA LYS A 58 2.52 -1.97 17.38
C LYS A 58 2.97 -3.42 17.16
N GLY A 59 3.22 -3.80 15.92
CA GLY A 59 3.69 -5.14 15.55
C GLY A 59 5.20 -5.32 15.67
N PHE A 60 5.97 -4.26 15.77
CA PHE A 60 7.42 -4.29 15.68
C PHE A 60 8.07 -5.13 16.80
N GLY A 61 7.59 -5.01 18.03
CA GLY A 61 8.06 -5.78 19.17
C GLY A 61 7.88 -7.31 18.99
N THR A 62 6.84 -7.73 18.28
CA THR A 62 6.60 -9.15 17.94
C THR A 62 7.44 -9.60 16.75
N PHE A 63 7.62 -8.74 15.75
CA PHE A 63 8.43 -9.01 14.58
C PHE A 63 9.92 -9.12 14.93
N GLN A 64 10.44 -8.23 15.77
CA GLN A 64 11.82 -8.20 16.28
C GLN A 64 12.92 -8.38 15.22
N GLY A 65 12.69 -7.92 13.98
CA GLY A 65 13.63 -8.08 12.88
C GLY A 65 13.88 -9.54 12.45
N LYS A 66 13.05 -10.50 12.91
CA LYS A 66 13.15 -11.91 12.56
C LYS A 66 12.31 -12.23 11.32
N GLY A 67 12.97 -12.72 10.28
CA GLY A 67 12.31 -13.16 9.06
C GLY A 67 12.33 -12.11 7.93
N ASP A 68 11.40 -12.22 7.00
CA ASP A 68 11.27 -11.34 5.85
C ASP A 68 10.66 -9.98 6.23
N GLU A 69 11.51 -8.99 6.46
CA GLU A 69 11.11 -7.61 6.78
C GLU A 69 10.23 -7.00 5.67
N LYS A 70 10.64 -7.16 4.41
CA LYS A 70 9.91 -6.63 3.26
C LYS A 70 8.50 -7.22 3.17
N GLY A 71 8.38 -8.54 3.25
CA GLY A 71 7.10 -9.24 3.22
C GLY A 71 6.20 -8.86 4.40
N TRP A 72 6.77 -8.68 5.60
CA TRP A 72 6.03 -8.24 6.76
C TRP A 72 5.48 -6.81 6.58
N VAL A 73 6.29 -5.87 6.11
CA VAL A 73 5.88 -4.48 5.83
C VAL A 73 4.77 -4.46 4.77
N TRP A 74 4.91 -5.21 3.68
CA TRP A 74 3.88 -5.34 2.66
C TRP A 74 2.56 -5.86 3.22
N ARG A 75 2.60 -6.90 4.03
CA ARG A 75 1.42 -7.49 4.65
C ARG A 75 0.68 -6.49 5.53
N VAL A 76 1.40 -5.76 6.39
CA VAL A 76 0.81 -4.74 7.26
C VAL A 76 0.21 -3.60 6.44
N ALA A 77 0.94 -3.09 5.44
CA ALA A 77 0.47 -1.99 4.59
C ALA A 77 -0.78 -2.40 3.80
N MET A 78 -0.75 -3.52 3.09
CA MET A 78 -1.88 -4.00 2.29
C MET A 78 -3.13 -4.28 3.14
N ASN A 79 -2.98 -5.00 4.25
CA ASN A 79 -4.10 -5.30 5.14
C ASN A 79 -4.70 -4.04 5.75
N THR A 80 -3.88 -3.05 6.07
CA THR A 80 -4.34 -1.75 6.57
C THR A 80 -5.18 -1.03 5.52
N CYS A 81 -4.66 -0.90 4.31
CA CYS A 81 -5.35 -0.21 3.21
C CYS A 81 -6.67 -0.92 2.83
N ILE A 82 -6.67 -2.24 2.70
CA ILE A 82 -7.87 -3.04 2.41
C ILE A 82 -8.93 -2.83 3.50
N THR A 83 -8.52 -2.85 4.77
CA THR A 83 -9.45 -2.68 5.91
C THR A 83 -10.04 -1.27 5.94
N GLN A 84 -9.24 -0.24 5.68
CA GLN A 84 -9.72 1.14 5.66
C GLN A 84 -10.64 1.41 4.47
N ASP A 85 -10.34 0.87 3.29
CA ASP A 85 -11.21 0.97 2.12
C ASP A 85 -12.58 0.30 2.37
N ALA A 86 -12.60 -0.86 3.01
CA ALA A 86 -13.84 -1.52 3.39
C ALA A 86 -14.70 -0.67 4.34
N LYS A 87 -14.10 0.06 5.27
CA LYS A 87 -14.81 0.99 6.15
C LYS A 87 -15.39 2.18 5.39
N LYS A 88 -14.67 2.72 4.41
CA LYS A 88 -15.14 3.81 3.56
C LYS A 88 -16.44 3.48 2.81
N LYS A 89 -16.52 2.31 2.23
CA LYS A 89 -17.71 1.87 1.47
C LYS A 89 -19.00 1.92 2.30
N HIS A 90 -18.90 1.92 3.62
CA HIS A 90 -20.03 2.09 4.53
C HIS A 90 -20.40 3.57 4.76
N PHE A 91 -19.52 4.53 4.48
CA PHE A 91 -19.71 5.92 4.89
C PHE A 91 -19.94 6.93 3.78
N THR A 92 -19.42 6.77 2.56
CA THR A 92 -19.67 7.76 1.48
C THR A 92 -19.26 7.29 0.09
N LYS A 93 -20.13 7.50 -0.90
CA LYS A 93 -19.74 7.65 -2.31
C LYS A 93 -19.45 9.13 -2.55
N VAL A 94 -18.22 9.55 -2.39
CA VAL A 94 -17.77 10.89 -2.81
C VAL A 94 -17.06 10.75 -4.15
N PRO A 95 -17.28 11.68 -5.13
CA PRO A 95 -16.56 11.66 -6.40
C PRO A 95 -15.04 11.77 -6.18
N VAL A 96 -14.28 10.98 -6.93
CA VAL A 96 -12.81 10.99 -6.91
C VAL A 96 -12.31 12.37 -7.37
N GLU A 97 -11.51 13.05 -6.56
CA GLU A 97 -10.83 14.27 -6.98
C GLU A 97 -9.60 13.93 -7.86
N GLU A 98 -9.55 14.58 -9.01
CA GLU A 98 -8.68 14.27 -10.17
C GLU A 98 -7.20 14.66 -10.01
N ASN A 99 -6.69 14.99 -8.82
CA ASN A 99 -5.41 15.68 -8.64
C ASN A 99 -4.34 14.97 -7.80
N LEU A 100 -3.96 13.73 -8.17
CA LEU A 100 -2.84 13.05 -7.49
C LEU A 100 -1.46 13.22 -8.17
N LEU A 101 -1.39 13.66 -9.43
CA LEU A 101 -0.13 13.82 -10.17
C LEU A 101 -0.14 15.10 -11.02
N THR A 102 0.76 16.02 -10.74
CA THR A 102 0.86 17.34 -11.38
C THR A 102 2.02 17.43 -12.39
N SER A 103 2.09 16.56 -13.40
CA SER A 103 2.99 16.74 -14.51
C SER A 103 2.34 16.37 -15.83
N ASP A 104 2.54 17.19 -16.87
CA ASP A 104 1.91 17.06 -18.19
C ASP A 104 2.74 16.23 -19.19
N THR A 105 3.59 15.32 -18.73
CA THR A 105 4.34 14.42 -19.62
C THR A 105 3.48 13.24 -20.05
N GLU A 106 3.78 12.62 -21.21
CA GLU A 106 3.06 11.44 -21.71
C GLU A 106 3.15 10.26 -20.73
N ASP A 107 4.32 10.09 -20.12
CA ASP A 107 4.52 9.06 -19.07
C ASP A 107 3.60 9.29 -17.87
N SER A 108 3.37 10.55 -17.50
CA SER A 108 2.46 10.89 -16.40
C SER A 108 1.00 10.62 -16.73
N LYS A 109 0.59 10.79 -17.99
CA LYS A 109 -0.76 10.45 -18.45
C LYS A 109 -0.99 8.93 -18.42
N GLN A 110 -0.02 8.15 -18.88
CA GLN A 110 -0.09 6.69 -18.85
C GLN A 110 -0.14 6.17 -17.41
N MET A 111 0.65 6.76 -16.51
CA MET A 111 0.64 6.44 -15.08
C MET A 111 -0.71 6.74 -14.43
N ARG A 112 -1.32 7.90 -14.73
CA ARG A 112 -2.67 8.25 -14.25
C ARG A 112 -3.72 7.27 -14.76
N MET A 113 -3.68 6.92 -16.04
CA MET A 113 -4.60 5.95 -16.61
C MET A 113 -4.48 4.57 -15.95
N LEU A 114 -3.26 4.12 -15.67
CA LEU A 114 -3.02 2.87 -14.96
C LEU A 114 -3.54 2.94 -13.52
N HIS A 115 -3.25 4.04 -12.82
CA HIS A 115 -3.75 4.30 -11.47
C HIS A 115 -5.29 4.23 -11.43
N ASP A 116 -5.96 4.94 -12.33
CA ASP A 116 -7.42 4.97 -12.38
C ASP A 116 -8.03 3.58 -12.65
N ARG A 117 -7.40 2.80 -13.54
CA ARG A 117 -7.84 1.43 -13.82
C ARG A 117 -7.68 0.51 -12.61
N ILE A 118 -6.52 0.58 -11.95
CA ILE A 118 -6.26 -0.21 -10.74
C ILE A 118 -7.20 0.21 -9.62
N HIS A 119 -7.48 1.51 -9.49
CA HIS A 119 -8.39 2.05 -8.47
C HIS A 119 -9.83 1.55 -8.63
N ARG A 120 -10.26 1.19 -9.85
CA ARG A 120 -11.58 0.59 -10.11
C ARG A 120 -11.70 -0.89 -9.69
N LEU A 121 -10.58 -1.56 -9.44
CA LEU A 121 -10.59 -2.93 -8.93
C LEU A 121 -11.09 -2.97 -7.48
N GLU A 122 -11.68 -4.11 -7.10
CA GLU A 122 -11.93 -4.39 -5.69
C GLU A 122 -10.62 -4.34 -4.88
N PRO A 123 -10.64 -3.87 -3.62
CA PRO A 123 -9.41 -3.64 -2.83
C PRO A 123 -8.48 -4.84 -2.75
N PHE A 124 -9.03 -6.03 -2.62
CA PHE A 124 -8.24 -7.26 -2.55
C PHE A 124 -7.53 -7.58 -3.89
N ASP A 125 -8.23 -7.42 -5.01
CA ASP A 125 -7.65 -7.61 -6.35
C ASP A 125 -6.64 -6.51 -6.70
N ARG A 126 -6.87 -5.29 -6.21
CA ARG A 126 -5.92 -4.18 -6.28
C ARG A 126 -4.61 -4.52 -5.57
N ALA A 127 -4.67 -5.05 -4.36
CA ALA A 127 -3.48 -5.50 -3.63
C ALA A 127 -2.69 -6.56 -4.40
N ILE A 128 -3.37 -7.55 -4.98
CA ILE A 128 -2.73 -8.63 -5.75
C ILE A 128 -2.00 -8.08 -6.98
N VAL A 129 -2.63 -7.21 -7.76
CA VAL A 129 -2.00 -6.67 -8.97
C VAL A 129 -0.83 -5.74 -8.63
N LEU A 130 -0.92 -4.97 -7.55
CA LEU A 130 0.19 -4.11 -7.11
C LEU A 130 1.42 -4.92 -6.70
N LEU A 131 1.22 -6.00 -5.95
CA LEU A 131 2.31 -6.91 -5.57
C LEU A 131 2.91 -7.61 -6.79
N TRP A 132 2.07 -7.99 -7.76
CA TRP A 132 2.54 -8.56 -9.01
C TRP A 132 3.35 -7.56 -9.85
N LEU A 133 2.98 -6.29 -9.90
CA LEU A 133 3.74 -5.23 -10.57
C LEU A 133 5.09 -4.94 -9.90
N GLU A 134 5.25 -5.31 -8.63
CA GLU A 134 6.51 -5.25 -7.88
C GLU A 134 7.35 -6.54 -8.04
N ASP A 135 7.05 -7.35 -9.07
CA ASP A 135 7.77 -8.57 -9.43
C ASP A 135 7.79 -9.66 -8.33
N LEU A 136 6.81 -9.66 -7.41
CA LEU A 136 6.66 -10.73 -6.45
C LEU A 136 6.13 -12.00 -7.13
N SER A 137 6.64 -13.17 -6.70
CA SER A 137 6.13 -14.46 -7.11
C SER A 137 4.70 -14.72 -6.60
N TYR A 138 3.98 -15.64 -7.20
CA TYR A 138 2.63 -16.00 -6.77
C TYR A 138 2.61 -16.56 -5.35
N GLU A 139 3.67 -17.26 -4.95
CA GLU A 139 3.88 -17.76 -3.58
C GLU A 139 4.02 -16.62 -2.59
N GLU A 140 4.87 -15.62 -2.89
CA GLU A 140 5.07 -14.44 -2.04
C GLU A 140 3.79 -13.61 -1.92
N ILE A 141 3.11 -13.37 -3.04
CA ILE A 141 1.81 -12.67 -3.04
C ILE A 141 0.80 -13.43 -2.17
N GLY A 142 0.70 -14.74 -2.37
CA GLY A 142 -0.20 -15.60 -1.59
C GLY A 142 0.05 -15.55 -0.09
N GLN A 143 1.32 -15.52 0.32
CA GLN A 143 1.72 -15.38 1.73
C GLN A 143 1.33 -14.01 2.31
N ILE A 144 1.44 -12.95 1.51
CA ILE A 144 1.10 -11.58 1.94
C ILE A 144 -0.42 -11.42 2.09
N VAL A 145 -1.20 -11.84 1.09
CA VAL A 145 -2.66 -11.64 1.07
C VAL A 145 -3.47 -12.79 1.66
N GLY A 146 -2.84 -13.90 2.02
CA GLY A 146 -3.47 -15.00 2.74
C GLY A 146 -4.24 -15.99 1.86
N ILE A 147 -3.81 -16.22 0.60
CA ILE A 147 -4.37 -17.23 -0.30
C ILE A 147 -3.28 -18.10 -0.93
N SER A 148 -3.65 -19.23 -1.56
CA SER A 148 -2.69 -20.09 -2.25
C SER A 148 -2.15 -19.43 -3.53
N ALA A 149 -0.93 -19.79 -3.94
CA ALA A 149 -0.34 -19.37 -5.23
C ALA A 149 -1.25 -19.69 -6.42
N LYS A 150 -1.93 -20.83 -6.41
CA LYS A 150 -2.93 -21.20 -7.42
C LYS A 150 -4.06 -20.17 -7.49
N ASN A 151 -4.60 -19.76 -6.35
CA ASN A 151 -5.66 -18.75 -6.28
C ASN A 151 -5.17 -17.37 -6.73
N VAL A 152 -3.92 -17.00 -6.42
CA VAL A 152 -3.29 -15.78 -6.96
C VAL A 152 -3.27 -15.81 -8.49
N SER A 153 -2.82 -16.91 -9.09
CA SER A 153 -2.78 -17.09 -10.55
C SER A 153 -4.17 -16.93 -11.19
N VAL A 154 -5.17 -17.61 -10.65
CA VAL A 154 -6.56 -17.51 -11.14
C VAL A 154 -7.11 -16.08 -11.03
N ARG A 155 -6.87 -15.42 -9.91
CA ARG A 155 -7.30 -14.02 -9.73
C ARG A 155 -6.61 -13.07 -10.69
N LEU A 156 -5.30 -13.21 -10.90
CA LEU A 156 -4.55 -12.36 -11.84
C LEU A 156 -5.06 -12.48 -13.28
N VAL A 157 -5.46 -13.67 -13.73
CA VAL A 157 -6.11 -13.83 -15.05
C VAL A 157 -7.38 -12.97 -15.11
N ARG A 158 -8.25 -13.06 -14.11
CA ARG A 158 -9.50 -12.28 -14.04
C ARG A 158 -9.26 -10.78 -13.94
N ILE A 159 -8.28 -10.36 -13.12
CA ILE A 159 -7.88 -8.95 -12.98
C ILE A 159 -7.41 -8.39 -14.33
N LYS A 160 -6.55 -9.10 -15.03
CA LYS A 160 -6.05 -8.68 -16.36
C LYS A 160 -7.20 -8.51 -17.37
N GLU A 161 -8.18 -9.40 -17.36
CA GLU A 161 -9.38 -9.27 -18.22
C GLU A 161 -10.24 -8.06 -17.82
N GLN A 162 -10.40 -7.78 -16.53
CA GLN A 162 -11.10 -6.57 -16.05
C GLN A 162 -10.38 -5.29 -16.49
N LEU A 163 -9.04 -5.25 -16.32
CA LEU A 163 -8.24 -4.08 -16.71
C LEU A 163 -8.31 -3.80 -18.22
N LYS A 164 -8.40 -4.83 -19.06
CA LYS A 164 -8.64 -4.66 -20.50
C LYS A 164 -9.98 -4.03 -20.81
N LYS A 165 -11.04 -4.39 -20.09
CA LYS A 165 -12.39 -3.84 -20.27
C LYS A 165 -12.49 -2.36 -19.89
N PHE A 166 -11.62 -1.86 -19.01
CA PHE A 166 -11.55 -0.44 -18.65
C PHE A 166 -10.92 0.44 -19.76
N ASN A 167 -10.48 -0.16 -20.88
CA ASN A 167 -10.00 0.55 -22.07
C ASN A 167 -11.10 1.02 -23.03
N GLY A 168 -12.32 0.63 -22.79
CA GLY A 168 -13.50 1.02 -23.59
C GLY A 168 -14.26 2.23 -22.93
#